data_1f700527a75b0de4e3402076966880b5
#
_entry.id   1f700527a75b0de4e3402076966880b5
#
_cell.length_a   1.000
_cell.length_b   1.000
_cell.length_c   1.000
_cell.angle_alpha   90.00
_cell.angle_beta   90.00
_cell.angle_gamma   90.00
#
_symmetry.space_group_name_H-M   'P 1'
#
loop_
_entity.id
_entity.type
_entity.pdbx_description
1 polymer ?
#
loop_
_entity_poly.entity_id
_entity_poly.type
_entity_poly.pdbx_seq_one_letter_code
_entity_poly.pdbx_strand_id
1 'polypeptide(L)'
;AIRIPDDCISAHANQSRIQQIPFDDKENCIYSPDVVSFAREKGYFKGKDADFSFAKAYCPYDFSALRGCEARVWSFFRKYDTTMDQYTDFIKGDPSKEPMPLYVKPNRKLSVQDVQNGMRDHYEGTDLDMTKDAGAGSYKVPYRWRPMTFEVDGQEYTNERAIATQQTGFVIVPQMRNWLPDAIGGILWFAVDDADMAVFTPVYASVTDVPECYRVGNGDLLNFSWTSAFWIHNWVANMAYHKYSFMIQDIRKVQQELENGYQETVPAIDKAAQELYAKDPAETVKFLTWYSTTNSDSATARWKQLGEYLLVKYIDGNVKKEVNGQFKRNLYGQPASPDFPGYD
;
A
#
# COMPACT_ATOMS: atom_id res chain seq x y z
N ALA A 1 -20.39 -12.19 -3.86
CA ALA A 1 -19.76 -11.44 -2.75
C ALA A 1 -20.15 -12.04 -1.41
N ILE A 2 -19.25 -12.01 -0.45
CA ILE A 2 -19.50 -12.46 0.93
C ILE A 2 -19.18 -11.29 1.85
N ARG A 3 -20.09 -10.97 2.78
CA ARG A 3 -19.87 -9.98 3.82
C ARG A 3 -18.84 -10.50 4.82
N ILE A 4 -17.80 -9.72 5.08
CA ILE A 4 -16.81 -10.04 6.10
C ILE A 4 -17.35 -9.59 7.47
N PRO A 5 -17.20 -10.40 8.54
CA PRO A 5 -17.61 -9.99 9.88
C PRO A 5 -16.90 -8.72 10.35
N ASP A 6 -17.60 -7.88 11.11
CA ASP A 6 -17.13 -6.53 11.50
C ASP A 6 -15.85 -6.54 12.36
N ASP A 7 -15.55 -7.65 13.06
CA ASP A 7 -14.37 -7.82 13.90
C ASP A 7 -13.23 -8.59 13.20
N CYS A 8 -13.33 -8.77 11.88
CA CYS A 8 -12.38 -9.50 11.05
C CYS A 8 -11.72 -8.61 10.01
N ILE A 9 -10.57 -9.06 9.52
CA ILE A 9 -9.89 -8.52 8.35
C ILE A 9 -9.95 -9.53 7.22
N SER A 10 -10.08 -9.03 5.99
CA SER A 10 -9.95 -9.80 4.77
C SER A 10 -8.99 -9.10 3.82
N ALA A 11 -8.32 -9.87 2.98
CA ALA A 11 -7.44 -9.35 1.95
C ALA A 11 -7.61 -10.15 0.67
N HIS A 12 -7.49 -9.46 -0.46
CA HIS A 12 -7.53 -10.04 -1.80
C HIS A 12 -6.40 -9.47 -2.63
N ALA A 13 -5.78 -10.33 -3.40
CA ALA A 13 -4.88 -9.94 -4.46
C ALA A 13 -5.54 -10.20 -5.84
N ASN A 14 -4.79 -10.68 -6.82
CA ASN A 14 -5.32 -10.97 -8.15
C ASN A 14 -5.94 -12.37 -8.30
N GLN A 15 -6.23 -13.03 -7.17
CA GLN A 15 -6.76 -14.38 -7.08
C GLN A 15 -8.09 -14.38 -6.34
N SER A 16 -9.08 -15.17 -6.79
CA SER A 16 -10.30 -15.39 -6.03
C SER A 16 -10.01 -16.28 -4.82
N ARG A 17 -10.51 -15.89 -3.66
CA ARG A 17 -10.30 -16.61 -2.39
C ARG A 17 -11.59 -17.20 -1.82
N ILE A 18 -12.74 -16.93 -2.43
CA ILE A 18 -14.02 -17.51 -2.03
C ILE A 18 -14.01 -18.99 -2.41
N GLN A 19 -13.99 -19.86 -1.42
CA GLN A 19 -14.09 -21.30 -1.62
C GLN A 19 -15.56 -21.70 -1.73
N GLN A 20 -16.23 -21.92 -0.65
CA GLN A 20 -17.64 -22.27 -0.62
C GLN A 20 -18.52 -21.01 -0.66
N ILE A 21 -19.65 -21.11 -1.34
CA ILE A 21 -20.67 -20.09 -1.36
C ILE A 21 -21.77 -20.52 -0.36
N PRO A 22 -22.05 -19.71 0.68
CA PRO A 22 -23.14 -20.00 1.61
C PRO A 22 -24.50 -19.66 0.96
N PHE A 23 -25.01 -20.59 0.14
CA PHE A 23 -26.19 -20.38 -0.69
C PHE A 23 -27.48 -20.04 0.11
N ASP A 24 -27.52 -20.46 1.36
CA ASP A 24 -28.67 -20.24 2.26
C ASP A 24 -28.58 -18.90 3.02
N ASP A 25 -27.41 -18.28 3.06
CA ASP A 25 -27.16 -16.99 3.74
C ASP A 25 -27.37 -15.81 2.78
N LYS A 26 -28.64 -15.49 2.51
CA LYS A 26 -29.00 -14.38 1.61
C LYS A 26 -28.73 -12.98 2.20
N GLU A 27 -28.52 -12.88 3.49
CA GLU A 27 -28.20 -11.62 4.15
C GLU A 27 -26.73 -11.22 3.93
N ASN A 28 -25.82 -12.19 4.00
CA ASN A 28 -24.38 -11.96 3.95
C ASN A 28 -23.72 -12.44 2.65
N CYS A 29 -24.49 -13.02 1.72
CA CYS A 29 -23.95 -13.54 0.48
C CYS A 29 -24.80 -13.16 -0.74
N ILE A 30 -24.15 -12.62 -1.76
CA ILE A 30 -24.74 -12.32 -3.08
C ILE A 30 -23.94 -13.05 -4.15
N TYR A 31 -24.65 -13.78 -5.02
CA TYR A 31 -24.05 -14.55 -6.12
C TYR A 31 -24.94 -14.52 -7.36
N SER A 32 -24.35 -14.79 -8.53
CA SER A 32 -25.12 -14.96 -9.77
C SER A 32 -25.96 -16.24 -9.70
N PRO A 33 -27.25 -16.22 -10.08
CA PRO A 33 -28.11 -17.39 -10.03
C PRO A 33 -27.57 -18.60 -10.81
N ASP A 34 -26.78 -18.36 -11.83
CA ASP A 34 -26.20 -19.37 -12.73
C ASP A 34 -24.75 -19.78 -12.34
N VAL A 35 -24.22 -19.31 -11.20
CA VAL A 35 -22.82 -19.52 -10.83
C VAL A 35 -22.38 -20.98 -10.83
N VAL A 36 -23.24 -21.92 -10.45
CA VAL A 36 -22.93 -23.36 -10.47
C VAL A 36 -23.28 -24.00 -11.82
N SER A 37 -24.46 -23.67 -12.41
CA SER A 37 -24.89 -24.24 -13.70
C SER A 37 -23.96 -23.85 -14.84
N PHE A 38 -23.49 -22.61 -14.86
CA PHE A 38 -22.47 -22.14 -15.82
C PHE A 38 -21.15 -22.90 -15.68
N ALA A 39 -20.66 -23.11 -14.44
CA ALA A 39 -19.45 -23.90 -14.22
C ALA A 39 -19.59 -25.34 -14.74
N ARG A 40 -20.78 -25.96 -14.58
CA ARG A 40 -21.06 -27.29 -15.14
C ARG A 40 -21.13 -27.29 -16.67
N GLU A 41 -21.78 -26.30 -17.26
CA GLU A 41 -21.86 -26.13 -18.72
C GLU A 41 -20.47 -26.02 -19.35
N LYS A 42 -19.56 -25.25 -18.72
CA LYS A 42 -18.19 -25.08 -19.18
C LYS A 42 -17.25 -26.22 -18.80
N GLY A 43 -17.72 -27.21 -18.03
CA GLY A 43 -16.91 -28.33 -17.60
C GLY A 43 -15.91 -28.00 -16.47
N TYR A 44 -16.03 -26.84 -15.83
CA TYR A 44 -15.17 -26.41 -14.73
C TYR A 44 -15.50 -27.12 -13.40
N PHE A 45 -16.71 -27.64 -13.28
CA PHE A 45 -17.18 -28.33 -12.08
C PHE A 45 -18.06 -29.53 -12.44
N LYS A 46 -17.81 -30.61 -11.69
CA LYS A 46 -18.67 -31.84 -11.72
C LYS A 46 -18.92 -32.26 -10.28
N GLY A 47 -20.17 -32.30 -9.86
CA GLY A 47 -20.50 -32.69 -8.49
C GLY A 47 -21.83 -32.10 -8.02
N LYS A 48 -22.10 -32.23 -6.71
CA LYS A 48 -23.27 -31.64 -6.06
C LYS A 48 -23.00 -30.16 -5.74
N ASP A 49 -24.04 -29.33 -5.68
CA ASP A 49 -23.90 -27.89 -5.38
C ASP A 49 -23.20 -27.62 -4.04
N ALA A 50 -23.45 -28.51 -3.05
CA ALA A 50 -22.77 -28.42 -1.76
C ALA A 50 -21.26 -28.58 -1.82
N ASP A 51 -20.72 -29.22 -2.85
CA ASP A 51 -19.27 -29.43 -3.05
C ASP A 51 -18.65 -28.36 -3.93
N PHE A 52 -19.44 -27.36 -4.36
CA PHE A 52 -18.96 -26.32 -5.26
C PHE A 52 -18.00 -25.36 -4.55
N SER A 53 -16.80 -25.22 -5.11
CA SER A 53 -15.83 -24.20 -4.72
C SER A 53 -15.66 -23.19 -5.85
N PHE A 54 -15.97 -21.93 -5.58
CA PHE A 54 -15.87 -20.86 -6.56
C PHE A 54 -14.42 -20.70 -7.06
N ALA A 55 -13.46 -20.62 -6.13
CA ALA A 55 -12.06 -20.47 -6.48
C ALA A 55 -11.56 -21.66 -7.30
N LYS A 56 -11.86 -22.90 -6.90
CA LYS A 56 -11.43 -24.10 -7.63
C LYS A 56 -12.04 -24.18 -9.05
N ALA A 57 -13.28 -23.71 -9.22
CA ALA A 57 -13.96 -23.77 -10.51
C ALA A 57 -13.50 -22.65 -11.47
N TYR A 58 -13.39 -21.42 -10.99
CA TYR A 58 -13.17 -20.24 -11.85
C TYR A 58 -11.76 -19.68 -11.81
N CYS A 59 -11.01 -19.98 -10.77
CA CYS A 59 -9.67 -19.43 -10.55
C CYS A 59 -8.81 -20.40 -9.72
N PRO A 60 -8.51 -21.62 -10.26
CA PRO A 60 -7.78 -22.64 -9.53
C PRO A 60 -6.37 -22.14 -9.13
N TYR A 61 -5.91 -22.61 -7.99
CA TYR A 61 -4.56 -22.28 -7.52
C TYR A 61 -3.51 -23.00 -8.35
N ASP A 62 -2.58 -22.25 -8.88
CA ASP A 62 -1.32 -22.68 -9.44
C ASP A 62 -0.16 -22.03 -8.69
N PHE A 63 1.08 -22.35 -9.04
CA PHE A 63 2.27 -21.77 -8.44
C PHE A 63 2.25 -20.23 -8.50
N SER A 64 1.87 -19.65 -9.63
CA SER A 64 1.82 -18.19 -9.82
C SER A 64 0.74 -17.53 -8.95
N ALA A 65 -0.42 -18.18 -8.81
CA ALA A 65 -1.49 -17.72 -7.93
C ALA A 65 -1.04 -17.72 -6.46
N LEU A 66 -0.32 -18.76 -6.03
CA LEU A 66 0.16 -18.88 -4.66
C LEU A 66 1.28 -17.87 -4.38
N ARG A 67 2.34 -17.87 -5.17
CA ARG A 67 3.50 -16.98 -4.98
C ARG A 67 3.19 -15.52 -5.29
N GLY A 68 2.46 -15.27 -6.38
CA GLY A 68 2.17 -13.90 -6.82
C GLY A 68 0.98 -13.26 -6.12
N CYS A 69 0.03 -14.04 -5.60
CA CYS A 69 -1.21 -13.49 -5.03
C CYS A 69 -1.42 -13.86 -3.57
N GLU A 70 -1.51 -15.15 -3.24
CA GLU A 70 -1.79 -15.59 -1.86
C GLU A 70 -0.67 -15.20 -0.88
N ALA A 71 0.59 -15.17 -1.32
CA ALA A 71 1.70 -14.70 -0.50
C ALA A 71 1.51 -13.25 0.00
N ARG A 72 0.96 -12.35 -0.83
CA ARG A 72 0.64 -10.96 -0.41
C ARG A 72 -0.48 -10.93 0.63
N VAL A 73 -1.50 -11.75 0.46
CA VAL A 73 -2.59 -11.89 1.43
C VAL A 73 -2.06 -12.43 2.75
N TRP A 74 -1.23 -13.47 2.68
CA TRP A 74 -0.57 -14.04 3.84
C TRP A 74 0.24 -13.01 4.61
N SER A 75 1.07 -12.23 3.91
CA SER A 75 1.90 -11.21 4.55
C SER A 75 1.06 -10.15 5.24
N PHE A 76 -0.06 -9.71 4.63
CA PHE A 76 -0.98 -8.78 5.26
C PHE A 76 -1.63 -9.38 6.50
N PHE A 77 -2.16 -10.60 6.43
CA PHE A 77 -2.79 -11.26 7.58
C PHE A 77 -1.80 -11.51 8.72
N ARG A 78 -0.60 -11.97 8.40
CA ARG A 78 0.47 -12.30 9.35
C ARG A 78 0.87 -11.12 10.24
N LYS A 79 0.77 -9.90 9.74
CA LYS A 79 1.05 -8.68 10.54
C LYS A 79 0.08 -8.53 11.72
N TYR A 80 -1.09 -9.16 11.64
CA TYR A 80 -2.18 -8.99 12.61
C TYR A 80 -2.64 -10.30 13.23
N ASP A 81 -2.19 -11.44 12.70
CA ASP A 81 -2.45 -12.79 13.21
C ASP A 81 -1.26 -13.70 12.95
N THR A 82 -0.48 -13.97 14.00
CA THR A 82 0.74 -14.80 13.91
C THR A 82 0.47 -16.28 13.62
N THR A 83 -0.78 -16.75 13.76
CA THR A 83 -1.13 -18.13 13.40
C THR A 83 -1.03 -18.38 11.89
N MET A 84 -0.96 -17.32 11.09
CA MET A 84 -0.80 -17.40 9.65
C MET A 84 0.51 -18.04 9.19
N ASP A 85 1.53 -18.13 10.04
CA ASP A 85 2.78 -18.80 9.72
C ASP A 85 2.61 -20.28 9.36
N GLN A 86 1.52 -20.93 9.79
CA GLN A 86 1.17 -22.31 9.40
C GLN A 86 0.91 -22.47 7.88
N TYR A 87 0.62 -21.41 7.16
CA TYR A 87 0.35 -21.43 5.72
C TYR A 87 1.60 -21.15 4.85
N THR A 88 2.78 -21.12 5.45
CA THR A 88 4.04 -20.79 4.75
C THR A 88 4.30 -21.73 3.54
N ASP A 89 4.06 -23.03 3.68
CA ASP A 89 4.24 -23.97 2.57
C ASP A 89 3.25 -23.72 1.43
N PHE A 90 1.99 -23.41 1.78
CA PHE A 90 0.96 -23.07 0.79
C PHE A 90 1.38 -21.85 -0.04
N ILE A 91 1.78 -20.76 0.60
CA ILE A 91 2.16 -19.53 -0.12
C ILE A 91 3.52 -19.63 -0.83
N LYS A 92 4.35 -20.60 -0.47
CA LYS A 92 5.58 -20.92 -1.20
C LYS A 92 5.34 -21.70 -2.49
N GLY A 93 4.11 -22.10 -2.77
CA GLY A 93 3.69 -22.64 -4.07
C GLY A 93 3.21 -24.09 -4.03
N ASP A 94 2.88 -24.66 -2.87
CA ASP A 94 2.33 -26.01 -2.75
C ASP A 94 0.80 -26.01 -2.73
N PRO A 95 0.10 -26.26 -3.86
CA PRO A 95 -1.35 -26.23 -3.95
C PRO A 95 -2.03 -27.44 -3.27
N SER A 96 -1.25 -28.43 -2.80
CA SER A 96 -1.79 -29.57 -2.05
C SER A 96 -2.13 -29.23 -0.60
N LYS A 97 -1.60 -28.09 -0.09
CA LYS A 97 -1.85 -27.61 1.26
C LYS A 97 -3.22 -26.93 1.38
N GLU A 98 -3.72 -26.88 2.60
CA GLU A 98 -4.96 -26.17 2.89
C GLU A 98 -4.84 -24.67 2.59
N PRO A 99 -5.82 -24.10 1.87
CA PRO A 99 -5.84 -22.66 1.60
C PRO A 99 -6.10 -21.85 2.88
N MET A 100 -5.60 -20.63 2.90
CA MET A 100 -5.87 -19.70 4.00
C MET A 100 -7.36 -19.35 4.10
N PRO A 101 -7.88 -19.06 5.31
CA PRO A 101 -9.24 -18.60 5.50
C PRO A 101 -9.49 -17.28 4.75
N LEU A 102 -10.75 -17.05 4.31
CA LEU A 102 -11.14 -15.84 3.59
C LEU A 102 -10.93 -14.57 4.41
N TYR A 103 -11.08 -14.67 5.72
CA TYR A 103 -10.87 -13.59 6.68
C TYR A 103 -10.30 -14.16 7.98
N VAL A 104 -9.65 -13.30 8.76
CA VAL A 104 -9.06 -13.65 10.06
C VAL A 104 -9.45 -12.61 11.10
N LYS A 105 -9.50 -13.04 12.36
CA LYS A 105 -9.71 -12.13 13.47
C LYS A 105 -8.34 -11.60 13.94
N PRO A 106 -8.09 -10.29 13.86
CA PRO A 106 -6.81 -9.75 14.28
C PRO A 106 -6.60 -9.85 15.77
N ASN A 107 -5.36 -10.02 16.22
CA ASN A 107 -4.99 -10.13 17.63
C ASN A 107 -5.21 -8.84 18.44
N ARG A 108 -5.44 -7.72 17.76
CA ARG A 108 -5.69 -6.39 18.33
C ARG A 108 -6.56 -5.54 17.43
N LYS A 109 -7.11 -4.47 17.94
CA LYS A 109 -7.76 -3.46 17.11
C LYS A 109 -6.73 -2.78 16.22
N LEU A 110 -7.11 -2.50 14.98
CA LEU A 110 -6.27 -1.84 13.98
C LEU A 110 -6.61 -0.36 13.88
N SER A 111 -5.59 0.45 13.79
CA SER A 111 -5.68 1.86 13.42
C SER A 111 -5.61 2.03 11.90
N VAL A 112 -5.92 3.23 11.41
CA VAL A 112 -5.68 3.60 10.01
C VAL A 112 -4.20 3.43 9.64
N GLN A 113 -3.29 3.84 10.54
CA GLN A 113 -1.84 3.70 10.36
C GLN A 113 -1.40 2.23 10.19
N ASP A 114 -2.05 1.29 10.90
CA ASP A 114 -1.77 -0.14 10.72
C ASP A 114 -2.07 -0.59 9.28
N VAL A 115 -3.22 -0.17 8.75
CA VAL A 115 -3.60 -0.52 7.37
C VAL A 115 -2.65 0.13 6.36
N GLN A 116 -2.32 1.42 6.55
CA GLN A 116 -1.32 2.12 5.73
C GLN A 116 0.03 1.38 5.73
N ASN A 117 0.50 0.96 6.90
CA ASN A 117 1.74 0.18 7.03
C ASN A 117 1.62 -1.22 6.40
N GLY A 118 0.44 -1.82 6.42
CA GLY A 118 0.17 -3.06 5.69
C GLY A 118 0.34 -2.92 4.18
N MET A 119 -0.02 -1.76 3.61
CA MET A 119 0.14 -1.47 2.19
C MET A 119 1.59 -1.20 1.75
N ARG A 120 2.51 -1.02 2.71
CA ARG A 120 3.95 -0.76 2.50
C ARG A 120 4.81 -2.02 2.54
N ASP A 121 4.21 -3.18 2.59
CA ASP A 121 4.88 -4.45 2.87
C ASP A 121 5.72 -4.98 1.72
N HIS A 122 6.93 -5.50 2.05
CA HIS A 122 7.84 -6.24 1.16
C HIS A 122 8.27 -7.57 1.79
N TYR A 123 7.39 -8.21 2.57
CA TYR A 123 7.65 -9.46 3.29
C TYR A 123 8.71 -9.35 4.39
N GLU A 124 8.95 -8.15 4.93
CA GLU A 124 9.99 -7.93 5.94
C GLU A 124 9.83 -8.86 7.14
N GLY A 125 10.96 -9.45 7.56
CA GLY A 125 11.01 -10.37 8.69
C GLY A 125 10.50 -11.79 8.38
N THR A 126 10.33 -12.16 7.13
CA THR A 126 9.94 -13.51 6.68
C THR A 126 11.02 -14.14 5.80
N ASP A 127 10.82 -15.40 5.41
CA ASP A 127 11.70 -16.07 4.43
C ASP A 127 11.61 -15.45 3.02
N LEU A 128 10.56 -14.64 2.76
CA LEU A 128 10.35 -13.97 1.48
C LEU A 128 10.83 -12.50 1.50
N ASP A 129 11.56 -12.09 2.54
CA ASP A 129 12.04 -10.71 2.75
C ASP A 129 12.88 -10.22 1.57
N MET A 130 12.29 -9.33 0.78
CA MET A 130 12.88 -8.82 -0.47
C MET A 130 14.07 -7.88 -0.24
N THR A 131 14.38 -7.53 1.01
CA THR A 131 15.56 -6.72 1.37
C THR A 131 16.80 -7.56 1.65
N LYS A 132 16.68 -8.90 1.65
CA LYS A 132 17.74 -9.81 2.10
C LYS A 132 18.28 -10.75 1.03
N ASP A 133 17.55 -10.94 -0.06
CA ASP A 133 18.01 -11.83 -1.13
C ASP A 133 19.07 -11.18 -2.02
N ALA A 134 19.64 -11.97 -2.94
CA ALA A 134 20.67 -11.49 -3.86
C ALA A 134 20.20 -10.33 -4.75
N GLY A 135 18.90 -10.28 -5.09
CA GLY A 135 18.29 -9.22 -5.90
C GLY A 135 18.20 -7.87 -5.19
N ALA A 136 18.32 -7.83 -3.86
CA ALA A 136 18.30 -6.60 -3.07
C ALA A 136 19.58 -5.78 -3.22
N GLY A 137 20.71 -6.44 -3.54
CA GLY A 137 22.00 -5.81 -3.63
C GLY A 137 22.48 -5.17 -2.33
N SER A 138 23.57 -4.43 -2.39
CA SER A 138 24.20 -3.80 -1.23
C SER A 138 23.32 -2.73 -0.55
N TYR A 139 22.38 -2.15 -1.29
CA TYR A 139 21.48 -1.12 -0.76
C TYR A 139 20.11 -1.67 -0.31
N LYS A 140 19.96 -2.99 -0.22
CA LYS A 140 18.77 -3.66 0.29
C LYS A 140 17.47 -3.22 -0.40
N VAL A 141 17.50 -3.07 -1.74
CA VAL A 141 16.37 -2.61 -2.54
C VAL A 141 15.27 -3.66 -2.57
N PRO A 142 14.05 -3.40 -2.05
CA PRO A 142 12.99 -4.40 -1.96
C PRO A 142 12.17 -4.53 -3.25
N TYR A 143 12.64 -4.01 -4.36
CA TYR A 143 11.95 -3.98 -5.64
C TYR A 143 12.60 -4.91 -6.65
N ARG A 144 11.78 -5.50 -7.54
CA ARG A 144 12.25 -6.35 -8.62
C ARG A 144 11.74 -5.83 -9.95
N TRP A 145 12.66 -5.75 -10.90
CA TRP A 145 12.33 -5.33 -12.27
C TRP A 145 11.79 -6.53 -13.06
N ARG A 146 11.01 -6.26 -14.09
CA ARG A 146 10.55 -7.30 -15.01
C ARG A 146 11.69 -7.77 -15.91
N PRO A 147 11.71 -9.06 -16.34
CA PRO A 147 10.67 -10.07 -16.10
C PRO A 147 10.67 -10.60 -14.66
N MET A 148 9.49 -11.01 -14.18
CA MET A 148 9.37 -11.61 -12.83
C MET A 148 9.90 -13.03 -12.80
N THR A 149 9.81 -13.77 -13.91
CA THR A 149 10.36 -15.12 -14.08
C THR A 149 11.51 -15.08 -15.06
N PHE A 150 12.60 -15.78 -14.77
CA PHE A 150 13.81 -15.84 -15.58
C PHE A 150 14.49 -17.20 -15.40
N GLU A 151 15.37 -17.56 -16.34
CA GLU A 151 16.09 -18.81 -16.35
C GLU A 151 17.60 -18.57 -16.13
N VAL A 152 18.24 -19.41 -15.31
CA VAL A 152 19.68 -19.47 -15.14
C VAL A 152 20.12 -20.93 -15.19
N ASP A 153 21.03 -21.26 -16.09
CA ASP A 153 21.59 -22.63 -16.27
C ASP A 153 20.50 -23.71 -16.44
N GLY A 154 19.42 -23.39 -17.16
CA GLY A 154 18.31 -24.33 -17.40
C GLY A 154 17.34 -24.47 -16.21
N GLN A 155 17.54 -23.72 -15.14
CA GLN A 155 16.65 -23.66 -13.99
C GLN A 155 15.83 -22.36 -14.00
N GLU A 156 14.51 -22.49 -13.90
CA GLU A 156 13.61 -21.35 -13.79
C GLU A 156 13.57 -20.80 -12.36
N TYR A 157 13.61 -19.47 -12.26
CA TYR A 157 13.50 -18.69 -11.03
C TYR A 157 12.39 -17.68 -11.15
N THR A 158 11.75 -17.34 -10.02
CA THR A 158 10.76 -16.28 -9.96
C THR A 158 11.10 -15.29 -8.84
N ASN A 159 10.94 -14.00 -9.14
CA ASN A 159 11.04 -12.94 -8.15
C ASN A 159 9.77 -12.87 -7.30
N GLU A 160 9.91 -12.47 -6.04
CA GLU A 160 8.77 -12.18 -5.18
C GLU A 160 7.99 -10.96 -5.71
N ARG A 161 6.68 -10.97 -5.46
CA ARG A 161 5.80 -9.84 -5.74
C ARG A 161 5.17 -9.34 -4.44
N ALA A 162 5.69 -8.25 -3.91
CA ALA A 162 5.22 -7.64 -2.67
C ALA A 162 3.88 -6.91 -2.84
N ILE A 163 3.31 -6.44 -1.72
CA ILE A 163 2.15 -5.55 -1.69
C ILE A 163 2.57 -4.18 -2.24
N ALA A 164 3.61 -3.55 -1.67
CA ALA A 164 4.18 -2.34 -2.23
C ALA A 164 5.08 -2.67 -3.43
N THR A 165 4.86 -2.00 -4.54
CA THR A 165 5.67 -2.15 -5.76
C THR A 165 5.89 -0.80 -6.44
N GLN A 166 6.99 -0.70 -7.18
CA GLN A 166 7.33 0.47 -7.99
C GLN A 166 6.32 0.77 -9.11
N GLN A 167 5.41 -0.16 -9.43
CA GLN A 167 4.35 0.05 -10.43
C GLN A 167 3.03 0.53 -9.83
N THR A 168 3.00 0.81 -8.54
CA THR A 168 1.79 1.32 -7.88
C THR A 168 1.45 2.71 -8.43
N GLY A 169 0.23 2.90 -8.91
CA GLY A 169 -0.22 4.22 -9.35
C GLY A 169 -0.76 5.07 -8.20
N PHE A 170 -1.54 4.46 -7.33
CA PHE A 170 -2.10 5.10 -6.14
C PHE A 170 -2.51 4.05 -5.10
N VAL A 171 -2.70 4.50 -3.87
CA VAL A 171 -3.22 3.71 -2.75
C VAL A 171 -4.28 4.50 -2.01
N ILE A 172 -5.38 3.85 -1.67
CA ILE A 172 -6.46 4.43 -0.86
C ILE A 172 -6.71 3.56 0.35
N VAL A 173 -6.77 4.18 1.53
CA VAL A 173 -7.25 3.55 2.77
C VAL A 173 -8.54 4.27 3.18
N PRO A 174 -9.73 3.75 2.82
CA PRO A 174 -11.00 4.37 3.22
C PRO A 174 -11.27 4.13 4.71
N GLN A 175 -11.57 5.21 5.43
CA GLN A 175 -12.04 5.17 6.82
C GLN A 175 -13.49 5.62 6.87
N MET A 176 -14.39 4.68 7.12
CA MET A 176 -15.84 4.94 7.21
C MET A 176 -16.29 4.94 8.66
N ARG A 177 -16.95 6.01 9.10
CA ARG A 177 -17.33 6.28 10.50
C ARG A 177 -18.82 6.59 10.56
N ASN A 178 -19.65 5.55 10.67
CA ASN A 178 -21.11 5.63 10.64
C ASN A 178 -21.75 6.36 11.83
N TRP A 179 -20.96 6.73 12.84
CA TRP A 179 -21.40 7.53 13.98
C TRP A 179 -21.29 9.04 13.76
N LEU A 180 -20.79 9.45 12.61
CA LEU A 180 -20.68 10.85 12.18
C LEU A 180 -21.68 11.13 11.06
N PRO A 181 -22.09 12.39 10.86
CA PRO A 181 -22.85 12.78 9.68
C PRO A 181 -22.15 12.37 8.38
N ASP A 182 -22.90 12.01 7.34
CA ASP A 182 -22.35 11.48 6.06
C ASP A 182 -21.30 12.41 5.44
N ALA A 183 -21.49 13.73 5.55
CA ALA A 183 -20.54 14.72 5.04
C ALA A 183 -19.17 14.66 5.75
N ILE A 184 -19.08 14.10 6.95
CA ILE A 184 -17.87 14.04 7.79
C ILE A 184 -17.36 12.62 7.94
N GLY A 185 -18.27 11.63 7.87
CA GLY A 185 -18.02 10.25 8.25
C GLY A 185 -16.98 9.52 7.42
N GLY A 186 -16.79 9.89 6.15
CA GLY A 186 -15.86 9.26 5.23
C GLY A 186 -14.57 10.04 5.04
N ILE A 187 -13.43 9.39 5.25
CA ILE A 187 -12.10 9.90 4.83
C ILE A 187 -11.46 8.88 3.90
N LEU A 188 -10.97 9.35 2.77
CA LEU A 188 -10.08 8.61 1.88
C LEU A 188 -8.65 9.06 2.20
N TRP A 189 -7.91 8.22 2.91
CA TRP A 189 -6.47 8.42 3.07
C TRP A 189 -5.82 8.04 1.76
N PHE A 190 -5.42 9.05 1.00
CA PHE A 190 -5.00 8.92 -0.39
C PHE A 190 -3.51 9.17 -0.56
N ALA A 191 -2.83 8.26 -1.26
CA ALA A 191 -1.43 8.36 -1.62
C ALA A 191 -1.25 7.99 -3.10
N VAL A 192 -0.26 8.56 -3.75
CA VAL A 192 0.08 8.28 -5.16
C VAL A 192 1.47 7.70 -5.26
N ASP A 193 1.71 6.94 -6.33
CA ASP A 193 2.96 6.25 -6.60
C ASP A 193 3.25 5.11 -5.60
N ASP A 194 4.48 4.72 -5.41
CA ASP A 194 4.95 3.64 -4.55
C ASP A 194 4.47 3.80 -3.11
N ALA A 195 3.62 2.88 -2.65
CA ALA A 195 3.00 2.93 -1.32
C ALA A 195 4.03 3.01 -0.18
N ASP A 196 5.20 2.39 -0.33
CA ASP A 196 6.26 2.41 0.67
C ASP A 196 6.85 3.81 0.85
N MET A 197 7.00 4.55 -0.24
CA MET A 197 7.62 5.88 -0.29
C MET A 197 6.63 6.99 -0.62
N ALA A 198 5.34 6.78 -0.38
CA ALA A 198 4.29 7.80 -0.52
C ALA A 198 3.74 8.22 0.83
N VAL A 199 3.09 9.39 0.89
CA VAL A 199 2.41 9.91 2.06
C VAL A 199 0.90 9.85 1.87
N PHE A 200 0.18 9.33 2.86
CA PHE A 200 -1.27 9.30 2.86
C PHE A 200 -1.83 10.62 3.38
N THR A 201 -2.53 11.36 2.52
CA THR A 201 -3.21 12.59 2.87
C THR A 201 -4.69 12.34 3.15
N PRO A 202 -5.31 13.01 4.15
CA PRO A 202 -6.73 12.84 4.45
C PRO A 202 -7.59 13.65 3.48
N VAL A 203 -8.38 12.96 2.65
CA VAL A 203 -9.36 13.56 1.75
C VAL A 203 -10.75 13.15 2.20
N TYR A 204 -11.57 14.08 2.67
CA TYR A 204 -12.94 13.78 3.06
C TYR A 204 -13.79 13.39 1.85
N ALA A 205 -14.65 12.38 2.01
CA ALA A 205 -15.44 11.84 0.91
C ALA A 205 -16.50 12.83 0.36
N SER A 206 -16.81 13.89 1.10
CA SER A 206 -17.77 14.93 0.74
C SER A 206 -17.18 16.11 -0.05
N VAL A 207 -15.86 16.09 -0.35
CA VAL A 207 -15.21 17.21 -1.07
C VAL A 207 -15.85 17.46 -2.43
N THR A 208 -15.96 18.72 -2.81
CA THR A 208 -16.55 19.18 -4.07
C THR A 208 -15.53 19.69 -5.08
N ASP A 209 -14.25 19.69 -4.71
CA ASP A 209 -13.14 20.01 -5.60
C ASP A 209 -11.97 19.05 -5.36
N VAL A 210 -11.10 18.93 -6.34
CA VAL A 210 -9.93 18.04 -6.33
C VAL A 210 -8.69 18.88 -6.09
N PRO A 211 -7.76 18.45 -5.21
CA PRO A 211 -6.46 19.11 -5.05
C PRO A 211 -5.75 19.29 -6.39
N GLU A 212 -5.10 20.43 -6.59
CA GLU A 212 -4.40 20.73 -7.85
C GLU A 212 -3.36 19.63 -8.17
N CYS A 213 -2.68 19.12 -7.15
CA CYS A 213 -1.68 18.07 -7.30
C CYS A 213 -2.23 16.73 -7.80
N TYR A 214 -3.55 16.47 -7.68
CA TYR A 214 -4.22 15.26 -8.17
C TYR A 214 -5.10 15.51 -9.40
N ARG A 215 -5.14 16.73 -9.90
CA ARG A 215 -6.04 17.12 -11.00
C ARG A 215 -5.64 16.42 -12.30
N VAL A 216 -6.62 15.85 -12.99
CA VAL A 216 -6.44 15.30 -14.34
C VAL A 216 -5.98 16.39 -15.30
N GLY A 217 -4.93 16.10 -16.07
CA GLY A 217 -4.29 17.08 -16.96
C GLY A 217 -3.10 17.81 -16.35
N ASN A 218 -2.84 17.64 -15.02
CA ASN A 218 -1.62 18.11 -14.38
C ASN A 218 -0.49 17.08 -14.57
N GLY A 219 0.04 16.99 -15.76
CA GLY A 219 0.94 15.93 -16.20
C GLY A 219 0.21 14.64 -16.60
N ASP A 220 0.92 13.73 -17.25
CA ASP A 220 0.49 12.39 -17.61
C ASP A 220 1.72 11.46 -17.70
N LEU A 221 1.55 10.20 -18.11
CA LEU A 221 2.66 9.24 -18.20
C LEU A 221 3.77 9.62 -19.19
N LEU A 222 3.55 10.59 -20.07
CA LEU A 222 4.50 11.06 -21.08
C LEU A 222 4.93 12.53 -20.83
N ASN A 223 4.23 13.25 -19.94
CA ASN A 223 4.44 14.66 -19.68
C ASN A 223 4.63 14.92 -18.18
N PHE A 224 5.86 15.25 -17.80
CA PHE A 224 6.22 15.56 -16.42
C PHE A 224 5.60 16.89 -15.94
N SER A 225 5.21 16.95 -14.68
CA SER A 225 4.80 18.19 -14.00
C SER A 225 5.35 18.31 -12.60
N TRP A 226 5.91 19.47 -12.26
CA TRP A 226 6.43 19.78 -10.92
C TRP A 226 5.34 20.07 -9.88
N THR A 227 4.08 20.12 -10.27
CA THR A 227 2.93 20.30 -9.37
C THR A 227 2.07 19.04 -9.26
N SER A 228 2.33 18.03 -10.06
CA SER A 228 1.67 16.73 -9.97
C SER A 228 2.23 15.90 -8.81
N ALA A 229 1.37 15.47 -7.91
CA ALA A 229 1.77 14.61 -6.80
C ALA A 229 2.40 13.30 -7.29
N PHE A 230 1.81 12.68 -8.32
CA PHE A 230 2.38 11.46 -8.92
C PHE A 230 3.83 11.66 -9.34
N TRP A 231 4.13 12.72 -10.10
CA TRP A 231 5.48 12.96 -10.60
C TRP A 231 6.47 13.30 -9.49
N ILE A 232 6.04 14.05 -8.48
CA ILE A 232 6.88 14.40 -7.34
C ILE A 232 7.21 13.18 -6.48
N HIS A 233 6.22 12.32 -6.20
CA HIS A 233 6.46 11.07 -5.45
C HIS A 233 7.32 10.10 -6.26
N ASN A 234 7.02 9.92 -7.55
CA ASN A 234 7.78 9.07 -8.45
C ASN A 234 9.25 9.51 -8.60
N TRP A 235 9.51 10.83 -8.65
CA TRP A 235 10.88 11.37 -8.66
C TRP A 235 11.64 11.00 -7.38
N VAL A 236 11.04 11.16 -6.21
CA VAL A 236 11.65 10.78 -4.92
C VAL A 236 11.89 9.27 -4.86
N ALA A 237 10.90 8.46 -5.23
CA ALA A 237 11.00 7.00 -5.23
C ALA A 237 12.11 6.51 -6.17
N ASN A 238 12.19 7.06 -7.39
CA ASN A 238 13.23 6.68 -8.34
C ASN A 238 14.64 7.03 -7.88
N MET A 239 14.84 8.12 -7.14
CA MET A 239 16.13 8.40 -6.49
C MET A 239 16.44 7.32 -5.45
N ALA A 240 15.47 6.99 -4.61
CA ALA A 240 15.64 6.03 -3.52
C ALA A 240 15.94 4.60 -4.01
N TYR A 241 15.46 4.17 -5.18
CA TYR A 241 15.78 2.87 -5.76
C TYR A 241 17.29 2.65 -5.96
N HIS A 242 18.09 3.70 -6.04
CA HIS A 242 19.54 3.58 -6.19
C HIS A 242 20.29 3.43 -4.87
N LYS A 243 19.72 3.88 -3.74
CA LYS A 243 20.31 3.84 -2.39
C LYS A 243 19.26 3.65 -1.31
N TYR A 244 18.39 2.67 -1.49
CA TYR A 244 17.19 2.50 -0.68
C TYR A 244 17.46 2.51 0.82
N SER A 245 18.39 1.67 1.32
CA SER A 245 18.64 1.52 2.77
C SER A 245 19.07 2.83 3.47
N PHE A 246 19.57 3.80 2.72
CA PHE A 246 19.94 5.14 3.23
C PHE A 246 18.79 6.13 3.05
N MET A 247 18.29 6.27 1.82
CA MET A 247 17.29 7.28 1.50
C MET A 247 15.96 7.03 2.17
N ILE A 248 15.56 5.77 2.36
CA ILE A 248 14.30 5.43 3.03
C ILE A 248 14.23 5.96 4.46
N GLN A 249 15.37 6.09 5.16
CA GLN A 249 15.40 6.63 6.52
C GLN A 249 15.03 8.12 6.55
N ASP A 250 15.49 8.90 5.57
CA ASP A 250 15.14 10.31 5.46
C ASP A 250 13.70 10.48 4.94
N ILE A 251 13.27 9.64 4.00
CA ILE A 251 11.88 9.60 3.51
C ILE A 251 10.92 9.30 4.66
N ARG A 252 11.20 8.28 5.47
CA ARG A 252 10.36 7.91 6.62
C ARG A 252 10.18 9.04 7.64
N LYS A 253 11.21 9.84 7.88
CA LYS A 253 11.09 11.00 8.80
C LYS A 253 10.02 11.98 8.32
N VAL A 254 10.07 12.36 7.05
CA VAL A 254 9.08 13.30 6.48
C VAL A 254 7.71 12.66 6.34
N GLN A 255 7.65 11.39 5.95
CA GLN A 255 6.41 10.62 5.88
C GLN A 255 5.71 10.58 7.25
N GLN A 256 6.43 10.23 8.31
CA GLN A 256 5.91 10.16 9.67
C GLN A 256 5.53 11.55 10.21
N GLU A 257 6.33 12.59 9.93
CA GLU A 257 6.01 13.98 10.28
C GLU A 257 4.62 14.37 9.76
N LEU A 258 4.36 14.13 8.48
CA LEU A 258 3.10 14.48 7.84
C LEU A 258 1.95 13.61 8.31
N GLU A 259 2.10 12.29 8.29
CA GLU A 259 1.02 11.36 8.62
C GLU A 259 0.63 11.43 10.11
N ASN A 260 1.59 11.55 11.02
CA ASN A 260 1.30 11.76 12.44
C ASN A 260 0.57 13.09 12.66
N GLY A 261 1.02 14.16 11.99
CA GLY A 261 0.33 15.46 12.03
C GLY A 261 -1.13 15.37 11.57
N TYR A 262 -1.42 14.59 10.53
CA TYR A 262 -2.80 14.37 10.08
C TYR A 262 -3.61 13.53 11.11
N GLN A 263 -3.03 12.47 11.68
CA GLN A 263 -3.70 11.66 12.69
C GLN A 263 -4.04 12.48 13.96
N GLU A 264 -3.17 13.43 14.32
CA GLU A 264 -3.39 14.31 15.47
C GLU A 264 -4.44 15.40 15.19
N THR A 265 -4.48 15.91 13.96
CA THR A 265 -5.37 17.04 13.61
C THR A 265 -6.77 16.63 13.19
N VAL A 266 -6.96 15.48 12.54
CA VAL A 266 -8.28 15.00 12.06
C VAL A 266 -9.37 15.01 13.14
N PRO A 267 -9.13 14.56 14.39
CA PRO A 267 -10.16 14.64 15.44
C PRO A 267 -10.64 16.06 15.73
N ALA A 268 -9.76 17.07 15.68
CA ALA A 268 -10.13 18.47 15.87
C ALA A 268 -10.90 19.02 14.66
N ILE A 269 -10.52 18.63 13.46
CA ILE A 269 -11.26 18.98 12.22
C ILE A 269 -12.67 18.36 12.24
N ASP A 270 -12.78 17.08 12.61
CA ASP A 270 -14.09 16.41 12.75
C ASP A 270 -14.99 17.14 13.73
N LYS A 271 -14.46 17.55 14.89
CA LYS A 271 -15.23 18.31 15.88
C LYS A 271 -15.70 19.65 15.34
N ALA A 272 -14.81 20.42 14.73
CA ALA A 272 -15.14 21.70 14.11
C ALA A 272 -16.19 21.52 12.98
N ALA A 273 -16.02 20.49 12.16
CA ALA A 273 -16.96 20.16 11.10
C ALA A 273 -18.35 19.77 11.65
N GLN A 274 -18.45 19.01 12.75
CA GLN A 274 -19.73 18.68 13.39
C GLN A 274 -20.44 19.94 13.95
N GLU A 275 -19.68 20.83 14.61
CA GLU A 275 -20.23 22.10 15.13
C GLU A 275 -20.72 23.02 14.00
N LEU A 276 -20.04 23.01 12.86
CA LEU A 276 -20.44 23.75 11.67
C LEU A 276 -21.64 23.09 10.97
N TYR A 277 -21.64 21.76 10.86
CA TYR A 277 -22.71 20.97 10.22
C TYR A 277 -24.07 21.19 10.89
N ALA A 278 -24.09 21.32 12.20
CA ALA A 278 -25.30 21.63 12.96
C ALA A 278 -25.90 23.00 12.60
N LYS A 279 -25.12 23.92 12.01
CA LYS A 279 -25.54 25.29 11.64
C LYS A 279 -25.69 25.42 10.14
N ASP A 280 -24.76 24.91 9.37
CA ASP A 280 -24.71 25.02 7.91
C ASP A 280 -23.97 23.78 7.28
N PRO A 281 -24.72 22.77 6.85
CA PRO A 281 -24.15 21.61 6.18
C PRO A 281 -23.36 21.94 4.89
N ALA A 282 -23.79 22.94 4.13
CA ALA A 282 -23.15 23.35 2.90
C ALA A 282 -21.76 23.98 3.15
N GLU A 283 -21.69 24.86 4.17
CA GLU A 283 -20.41 25.44 4.57
C GLU A 283 -19.46 24.42 5.16
N THR A 284 -19.97 23.37 5.82
CA THR A 284 -19.15 22.23 6.29
C THR A 284 -18.45 21.53 5.13
N VAL A 285 -19.15 21.29 4.04
CA VAL A 285 -18.55 20.67 2.84
C VAL A 285 -17.44 21.54 2.26
N LYS A 286 -17.63 22.87 2.21
CA LYS A 286 -16.58 23.80 1.76
C LYS A 286 -15.37 23.78 2.69
N PHE A 287 -15.58 23.77 4.01
CA PHE A 287 -14.53 23.69 5.01
C PHE A 287 -13.71 22.38 4.84
N LEU A 288 -14.38 21.23 4.69
CA LEU A 288 -13.72 19.93 4.49
C LEU A 288 -13.04 19.85 3.12
N THR A 289 -13.58 20.49 2.09
CA THR A 289 -12.95 20.61 0.78
C THR A 289 -11.65 21.40 0.89
N TRP A 290 -11.70 22.58 1.51
CA TRP A 290 -10.50 23.41 1.74
C TRP A 290 -9.43 22.65 2.54
N TYR A 291 -9.80 21.98 3.62
CA TYR A 291 -8.87 21.19 4.44
C TYR A 291 -8.20 20.11 3.60
N SER A 292 -8.97 19.33 2.86
CA SER A 292 -8.46 18.22 2.04
C SER A 292 -7.53 18.68 0.92
N THR A 293 -7.93 19.72 0.17
CA THR A 293 -7.14 20.26 -0.94
C THR A 293 -5.84 20.89 -0.44
N THR A 294 -5.91 21.72 0.60
CA THR A 294 -4.75 22.41 1.17
C THR A 294 -3.71 21.42 1.71
N ASN A 295 -4.14 20.37 2.42
CA ASN A 295 -3.21 19.37 2.94
C ASN A 295 -2.54 18.56 1.83
N SER A 296 -3.29 18.16 0.80
CA SER A 296 -2.72 17.40 -0.32
C SER A 296 -1.68 18.20 -1.12
N ASP A 297 -1.98 19.48 -1.41
CA ASP A 297 -1.06 20.35 -2.11
C ASP A 297 0.18 20.68 -1.25
N SER A 298 0.00 20.91 0.06
CA SER A 298 1.09 21.15 1.02
C SER A 298 1.98 19.92 1.18
N ALA A 299 1.41 18.71 1.25
CA ALA A 299 2.17 17.47 1.29
C ALA A 299 3.03 17.29 0.03
N THR A 300 2.47 17.57 -1.14
CA THR A 300 3.19 17.50 -2.41
C THR A 300 4.36 18.50 -2.45
N ALA A 301 4.13 19.74 -1.98
CA ALA A 301 5.18 20.74 -1.88
C ALA A 301 6.30 20.31 -0.90
N ARG A 302 5.92 19.75 0.26
CA ARG A 302 6.88 19.23 1.25
C ARG A 302 7.68 18.04 0.70
N TRP A 303 7.03 17.19 -0.10
CA TRP A 303 7.68 16.05 -0.75
C TRP A 303 8.68 16.50 -1.82
N LYS A 304 8.39 17.57 -2.55
CA LYS A 304 9.33 18.18 -3.47
C LYS A 304 10.58 18.67 -2.75
N GLN A 305 10.44 19.36 -1.62
CA GLN A 305 11.55 19.78 -0.79
C GLN A 305 12.40 18.60 -0.28
N LEU A 306 11.74 17.49 0.07
CA LEU A 306 12.44 16.24 0.41
C LEU A 306 13.27 15.74 -0.77
N GLY A 307 12.74 15.73 -1.98
CA GLY A 307 13.49 15.33 -3.18
C GLY A 307 14.72 16.18 -3.43
N GLU A 308 14.58 17.51 -3.29
CA GLU A 308 15.71 18.45 -3.38
C GLU A 308 16.77 18.18 -2.30
N TYR A 309 16.35 17.93 -1.06
CA TYR A 309 17.24 17.53 0.03
C TYR A 309 17.96 16.20 -0.24
N LEU A 310 17.25 15.17 -0.70
CA LEU A 310 17.85 13.88 -1.02
C LEU A 310 18.87 13.99 -2.16
N LEU A 311 18.55 14.78 -3.19
CA LEU A 311 19.49 15.04 -4.29
C LEU A 311 20.78 15.65 -3.76
N VAL A 312 20.70 16.66 -2.90
CA VAL A 312 21.89 17.32 -2.32
C VAL A 312 22.67 16.37 -1.41
N LYS A 313 22.00 15.61 -0.54
CA LYS A 313 22.64 14.71 0.44
C LYS A 313 23.39 13.55 -0.22
N TYR A 314 22.80 12.99 -1.29
CA TYR A 314 23.24 11.74 -1.91
C TYR A 314 23.85 11.88 -3.30
N ILE A 315 24.10 13.12 -3.76
CA ILE A 315 24.67 13.37 -5.10
C ILE A 315 26.03 12.68 -5.26
N ASP A 316 26.36 12.30 -6.48
CA ASP A 316 27.64 11.68 -6.90
C ASP A 316 27.93 10.36 -6.16
N GLY A 317 26.88 9.64 -5.73
CA GLY A 317 27.03 8.38 -5.04
C GLY A 317 27.46 8.50 -3.57
N ASN A 318 27.63 9.70 -3.05
CA ASN A 318 28.09 9.99 -1.67
C ASN A 318 26.90 10.01 -0.69
N VAL A 319 27.24 9.93 0.61
CA VAL A 319 26.32 10.25 1.71
C VAL A 319 26.98 11.39 2.50
N LYS A 320 26.47 12.62 2.36
CA LYS A 320 27.03 13.76 3.08
C LYS A 320 26.75 13.66 4.57
N LYS A 321 27.77 13.90 5.39
CA LYS A 321 27.63 13.93 6.85
C LYS A 321 26.74 15.08 7.29
N GLU A 322 25.80 14.78 8.15
CA GLU A 322 24.83 15.73 8.69
C GLU A 322 24.84 15.67 10.22
N VAL A 323 24.78 16.84 10.86
CA VAL A 323 24.65 16.96 12.31
C VAL A 323 23.68 18.10 12.62
N ASN A 324 22.65 17.81 13.40
CA ASN A 324 21.61 18.77 13.79
C ASN A 324 20.96 19.48 12.57
N GLY A 325 20.66 18.72 11.50
CA GLY A 325 20.02 19.25 10.30
C GLY A 325 20.93 20.07 9.38
N GLN A 326 22.24 20.07 9.62
CA GLN A 326 23.19 20.80 8.80
C GLN A 326 24.32 19.90 8.28
N PHE A 327 24.63 20.02 7.00
CA PHE A 327 25.78 19.32 6.43
C PHE A 327 27.07 19.81 7.00
N LYS A 328 27.92 18.90 7.50
CA LYS A 328 29.26 19.20 7.99
C LYS A 328 30.14 19.74 6.86
N ARG A 329 30.97 20.70 7.21
CA ARG A 329 31.98 21.27 6.31
C ARG A 329 33.36 20.98 6.82
N ASN A 330 34.30 20.81 5.90
CA ASN A 330 35.75 20.76 6.22
C ASN A 330 36.30 22.17 6.45
N LEU A 331 37.59 22.26 6.72
CA LEU A 331 38.29 23.55 6.97
C LEU A 331 38.21 24.52 5.78
N TYR A 332 37.96 24.05 4.59
CA TYR A 332 37.82 24.84 3.35
C TYR A 332 36.39 25.21 3.01
N GLY A 333 35.44 24.92 3.89
CA GLY A 333 34.01 25.20 3.67
C GLY A 333 33.31 24.24 2.74
N GLN A 334 33.98 23.23 2.24
CA GLN A 334 33.38 22.15 1.41
C GLN A 334 32.68 21.12 2.28
N PRO A 335 31.76 20.30 1.73
CA PRO A 335 31.20 19.17 2.49
C PRO A 335 32.32 18.30 3.08
N ALA A 336 32.16 17.89 4.35
CA ALA A 336 33.07 16.93 4.95
C ALA A 336 33.10 15.63 4.16
N SER A 337 34.18 14.86 4.30
CA SER A 337 34.27 13.56 3.62
C SER A 337 33.00 12.74 3.84
N PRO A 338 32.42 12.16 2.77
CA PRO A 338 31.21 11.34 2.88
C PRO A 338 31.54 10.08 3.66
N ASP A 339 30.48 9.52 4.29
CA ASP A 339 30.53 8.15 4.78
C ASP A 339 30.28 7.21 3.59
N PHE A 340 31.14 6.24 3.40
CA PHE A 340 30.97 5.20 2.42
C PHE A 340 30.45 3.95 3.12
N PRO A 341 29.20 3.51 2.87
CA PRO A 341 28.68 2.32 3.50
C PRO A 341 29.53 1.09 3.14
N GLY A 342 29.94 0.32 4.15
CA GLY A 342 30.70 -0.90 3.98
C GLY A 342 32.22 -0.75 3.90
N TYR A 343 32.76 0.41 4.32
CA TYR A 343 34.19 0.67 4.46
C TYR A 343 34.58 1.09 5.89
N ASP A 344 33.83 0.59 6.88
CA ASP A 344 34.18 0.73 8.30
C ASP A 344 35.15 -0.37 8.75
#